data_441ce0aaa61109f587ec89c82ae0ab6b
#
_entry.id   441ce0aaa61109f587ec89c82ae0ab6b
#
_cell.length_a   1.000
_cell.length_b   1.000
_cell.length_c   1.000
_cell.angle_alpha   90.00
_cell.angle_beta   90.00
_cell.angle_gamma   90.00
#
_symmetry.space_group_name_H-M   'P 1'
#
loop_
_entity.id
_entity.type
_entity.pdbx_description
1 polymer ?
#
loop_
_entity_poly.entity_id
_entity_poly.type
_entity_poly.pdbx_seq_one_letter_code
_entity_poly.pdbx_strand_id
1 'polypeptide(L)'
;INGVIDFFQFQPTSSYVQDDWELMIKPARNSDWAVVIDHVVSLSCDRTSRAVCQNPLTVNGEEIYSGLQVKAGDVIGYVGNYEDGEGGSVFGRTEISIGKYVRVGNQQQDFNNFCPTNYLHPSVKDSIQNSVNQIMASYESWSGNSNFYDESNMVAPGCWYSEIYESNGKTTPKK
;
A
#
# COMPACT_ATOMS: atom_id res chain seq x y z
N ILE A 1 4.16 -1.95 -11.28
CA ILE A 1 3.29 -1.41 -12.33
C ILE A 1 4.04 -0.40 -13.17
N ASN A 2 3.78 -0.36 -14.48
CA ASN A 2 4.13 0.78 -15.33
C ASN A 2 2.92 1.71 -15.37
N GLY A 3 3.11 3.00 -15.15
CA GLY A 3 1.98 3.92 -15.09
C GLY A 3 2.38 5.37 -14.88
N VAL A 4 1.42 6.13 -14.41
CA VAL A 4 1.60 7.55 -14.07
C VAL A 4 1.20 7.79 -12.63
N ILE A 5 1.91 8.63 -11.92
CA ILE A 5 1.49 9.14 -10.62
C ILE A 5 0.30 10.06 -10.87
N ASP A 6 -0.85 9.71 -10.31
CA ASP A 6 -2.10 10.46 -10.45
C ASP A 6 -2.30 11.41 -9.27
N PHE A 7 -2.03 10.91 -8.07
CA PHE A 7 -2.20 11.63 -6.82
C PHE A 7 -1.08 11.26 -5.84
N PHE A 8 -0.73 12.18 -4.98
CA PHE A 8 0.12 11.95 -3.82
C PHE A 8 -0.15 13.03 -2.77
N GLN A 9 -0.01 12.67 -1.52
CA GLN A 9 -0.14 13.60 -0.41
C GLN A 9 0.70 13.18 0.79
N PHE A 10 1.11 14.16 1.58
CA PHE A 10 1.67 13.94 2.90
C PHE A 10 0.55 13.84 3.92
N GLN A 11 0.50 12.75 4.70
CA GLN A 11 -0.52 12.46 5.72
C GLN A 11 0.14 12.15 7.06
N PRO A 12 0.59 13.15 7.81
CA PRO A 12 1.23 12.89 9.10
C PRO A 12 0.21 12.27 10.07
N THR A 13 0.53 11.09 10.59
CA THR A 13 -0.27 10.43 11.61
C THR A 13 0.53 10.23 12.89
N SER A 14 -0.15 10.14 14.04
CA SER A 14 0.51 9.94 15.33
C SER A 14 1.20 8.58 15.48
N SER A 15 0.83 7.62 14.64
CA SER A 15 1.39 6.26 14.66
C SER A 15 2.63 6.09 13.78
N TYR A 16 3.01 7.11 13.00
CA TYR A 16 4.20 7.08 12.16
C TYR A 16 5.20 8.13 12.64
N VAL A 17 6.42 7.69 12.90
CA VAL A 17 7.45 8.52 13.54
C VAL A 17 8.19 9.45 12.60
N GLN A 18 7.93 9.36 11.30
CA GLN A 18 8.55 10.24 10.28
C GLN A 18 7.50 10.81 9.34
N ASP A 19 7.81 10.87 8.05
CA ASP A 19 6.83 11.20 7.04
C ASP A 19 5.91 10.02 6.74
N ASP A 20 4.74 10.37 6.28
CA ASP A 20 3.69 9.41 5.92
C ASP A 20 3.09 9.90 4.60
N TRP A 21 3.67 9.41 3.51
CA TRP A 21 3.21 9.72 2.16
C TRP A 21 2.27 8.63 1.65
N GLU A 22 1.18 9.05 1.07
CA GLU A 22 0.31 8.24 0.23
C GLU A 22 0.49 8.62 -1.24
N LEU A 23 0.48 7.64 -2.13
CA LEU A 23 0.50 7.87 -3.56
C LEU A 23 -0.40 6.91 -4.32
N MET A 24 -0.94 7.40 -5.43
CA MET A 24 -1.77 6.64 -6.34
C MET A 24 -1.12 6.58 -7.72
N ILE A 25 -0.97 5.38 -8.25
CA ILE A 25 -0.43 5.12 -9.59
C ILE A 25 -1.53 4.52 -10.46
N LYS A 26 -1.78 5.12 -11.61
CA LYS A 26 -2.70 4.58 -12.62
C LYS A 26 -1.93 4.02 -13.82
N PRO A 27 -2.41 2.95 -14.47
CA PRO A 27 -1.80 2.44 -15.72
C PRO A 27 -1.75 3.51 -16.83
N ALA A 28 -2.74 4.40 -16.86
CA ALA A 28 -2.82 5.57 -17.71
C ALA A 28 -3.67 6.64 -17.01
N ARG A 29 -3.51 7.92 -17.36
CA ARG A 29 -4.23 9.04 -16.73
C ARG A 29 -5.76 8.88 -16.68
N ASN A 30 -6.35 8.27 -17.69
CA ASN A 30 -7.80 8.05 -17.80
C ASN A 30 -8.24 6.65 -17.38
N SER A 31 -7.37 5.87 -16.75
CA SER A 31 -7.72 4.55 -16.23
C SER A 31 -8.63 4.66 -15.02
N ASP A 32 -9.64 3.81 -14.96
CA ASP A 32 -10.43 3.61 -13.74
C ASP A 32 -9.68 2.77 -12.70
N TRP A 33 -8.64 2.04 -13.09
CA TRP A 33 -7.81 1.25 -12.20
C TRP A 33 -6.70 2.09 -11.59
N ALA A 34 -6.44 1.84 -10.31
CA ALA A 34 -5.32 2.45 -9.59
C ALA A 34 -4.67 1.46 -8.61
N VAL A 35 -3.40 1.68 -8.34
CA VAL A 35 -2.67 1.13 -7.20
C VAL A 35 -2.44 2.27 -6.23
N VAL A 36 -2.86 2.09 -4.99
CA VAL A 36 -2.56 3.02 -3.89
C VAL A 36 -1.47 2.39 -3.04
N ILE A 37 -0.47 3.17 -2.71
CA ILE A 37 0.61 2.79 -1.79
C ILE A 37 0.60 3.82 -0.67
N ASP A 38 0.38 3.36 0.54
CA ASP A 38 0.31 4.20 1.72
C ASP A 38 1.46 3.90 2.68
N HIS A 39 1.77 4.87 3.54
CA HIS A 39 2.84 4.80 4.52
C HIS A 39 4.23 4.64 3.89
N VAL A 40 4.58 5.61 3.06
CA VAL A 40 5.87 5.67 2.37
C VAL A 40 6.73 6.78 2.94
N VAL A 41 8.00 6.47 3.23
CA VAL A 41 9.00 7.43 3.71
C VAL A 41 9.94 7.81 2.57
N SER A 42 10.22 9.11 2.42
CA SER A 42 11.17 9.60 1.42
C SER A 42 12.56 8.98 1.58
N LEU A 43 13.21 8.69 0.46
CA LEU A 43 14.58 8.13 0.43
C LEU A 43 15.62 9.06 1.07
N SER A 44 15.33 10.37 1.14
CA SER A 44 16.22 11.38 1.73
C SER A 44 16.03 11.58 3.23
N CYS A 45 15.05 10.89 3.86
CA CYS A 45 14.83 10.97 5.29
C CYS A 45 15.83 10.12 6.08
N ASP A 46 16.31 10.68 7.19
CA ASP A 46 17.14 9.92 8.14
C ASP A 46 16.28 8.93 8.92
N ARG A 47 16.40 7.66 8.59
CA ARG A 47 15.65 6.55 9.20
C ARG A 47 15.98 6.32 10.68
N THR A 48 17.05 6.90 11.19
CA THR A 48 17.43 6.83 12.61
C THR A 48 16.82 7.94 13.45
N SER A 49 16.32 8.99 12.81
CA SER A 49 15.63 10.11 13.44
C SER A 49 14.16 9.77 13.71
N ARG A 50 13.63 10.27 14.81
CA ARG A 50 12.18 10.26 15.12
C ARG A 50 11.50 11.59 14.76
N ALA A 51 12.24 12.53 14.20
CA ALA A 51 11.69 13.80 13.75
C ALA A 51 10.85 13.59 12.48
N VAL A 52 9.76 14.34 12.38
CA VAL A 52 8.95 14.39 11.16
C VAL A 52 9.82 14.87 10.00
N CYS A 53 9.79 14.15 8.90
CA CYS A 53 10.52 14.45 7.69
C CYS A 53 9.54 14.60 6.53
N GLN A 54 9.31 15.82 6.07
CA GLN A 54 8.41 16.14 4.95
C GLN A 54 9.15 16.25 3.62
N ASN A 55 10.30 15.58 3.49
CA ASN A 55 11.03 15.57 2.24
C ASN A 55 10.18 14.94 1.13
N PRO A 56 10.19 15.52 -0.07
CA PRO A 56 9.41 14.98 -1.18
C PRO A 56 9.88 13.56 -1.54
N LEU A 57 8.94 12.75 -2.00
CA LEU A 57 9.28 11.48 -2.65
C LEU A 57 9.96 11.74 -3.99
N THR A 58 10.87 10.84 -4.37
CA THR A 58 11.57 10.92 -5.66
C THR A 58 11.53 9.59 -6.39
N VAL A 59 11.55 9.65 -7.72
CA VAL A 59 11.71 8.50 -8.60
C VAL A 59 12.91 8.76 -9.51
N ASN A 60 13.91 7.90 -9.45
CA ASN A 60 15.16 8.07 -10.21
C ASN A 60 15.83 9.45 -10.04
N GLY A 61 15.69 10.04 -8.84
CA GLY A 61 16.24 11.37 -8.50
C GLY A 61 15.39 12.56 -8.93
N GLU A 62 14.25 12.34 -9.56
CA GLU A 62 13.26 13.37 -9.88
C GLU A 62 12.15 13.41 -8.82
N GLU A 63 11.82 14.58 -8.31
CA GLU A 63 10.71 14.75 -7.38
C GLU A 63 9.38 14.37 -8.03
N ILE A 64 8.52 13.66 -7.30
CA ILE A 64 7.23 13.21 -7.84
C ILE A 64 6.30 14.39 -8.10
N TYR A 65 5.53 14.29 -9.17
CA TYR A 65 4.44 15.20 -9.53
C TYR A 65 3.32 14.43 -10.25
N SER A 66 2.11 14.96 -10.27
CA SER A 66 1.00 14.35 -10.99
C SER A 66 1.28 14.28 -12.48
N GLY A 67 1.33 13.07 -13.01
CA GLY A 67 1.66 12.76 -14.40
C GLY A 67 3.08 12.25 -14.64
N LEU A 68 3.94 12.19 -13.61
CA LEU A 68 5.25 11.55 -13.70
C LEU A 68 5.07 10.07 -14.09
N GLN A 69 5.81 9.65 -15.11
CA GLN A 69 5.84 8.25 -15.55
C GLN A 69 6.69 7.41 -14.59
N VAL A 70 6.15 6.28 -14.17
CA VAL A 70 6.86 5.29 -13.35
C VAL A 70 6.88 3.93 -14.02
N LYS A 71 7.89 3.15 -13.73
CA LYS A 71 8.07 1.78 -14.24
C LYS A 71 8.13 0.78 -13.08
N ALA A 72 7.77 -0.45 -13.38
CA ALA A 72 7.98 -1.53 -12.43
C ALA A 72 9.48 -1.67 -12.11
N GLY A 73 9.80 -1.65 -10.82
CA GLY A 73 11.18 -1.66 -10.33
C GLY A 73 11.74 -0.30 -9.94
N ASP A 74 11.08 0.80 -10.31
CA ASP A 74 11.48 2.12 -9.80
C ASP A 74 11.29 2.16 -8.27
N VAL A 75 12.30 2.68 -7.58
CA VAL A 75 12.26 2.87 -6.13
C VAL A 75 11.69 4.25 -5.84
N ILE A 76 10.64 4.31 -5.04
CA ILE A 76 9.91 5.55 -4.73
C ILE A 76 10.21 6.00 -3.30
N GLY A 77 10.40 5.07 -2.38
CA GLY A 77 10.62 5.38 -0.97
C GLY A 77 10.93 4.15 -0.16
N TYR A 78 11.01 4.33 1.14
CA TYR A 78 11.10 3.26 2.13
C TYR A 78 9.70 2.94 2.68
N VAL A 79 9.57 1.76 3.24
CA VAL A 79 8.43 1.36 4.07
C VAL A 79 8.33 2.30 5.27
N GLY A 80 7.14 2.74 5.63
CA GLY A 80 6.88 3.63 6.74
C GLY A 80 7.37 3.09 8.08
N ASN A 81 7.69 3.97 8.99
CA ASN A 81 8.11 3.65 10.37
C ASN A 81 6.89 3.72 11.29
N TYR A 82 6.24 2.61 11.49
CA TYR A 82 5.09 2.51 12.40
C TYR A 82 5.56 2.28 13.84
N GLU A 83 4.91 2.95 14.80
CA GLU A 83 5.14 2.78 16.23
C GLU A 83 3.84 2.32 16.90
N ASP A 84 3.90 1.20 17.61
CA ASP A 84 2.76 0.64 18.33
C ASP A 84 2.59 1.26 19.72
N GLY A 85 2.14 2.50 19.76
CA GLY A 85 1.80 3.16 21.05
C GLY A 85 3.01 3.59 21.89
N GLU A 86 2.81 3.86 23.17
CA GLU A 86 3.66 4.59 24.11
C GLU A 86 5.15 4.15 24.18
N GLY A 87 5.95 4.56 23.18
CA GLY A 87 7.37 4.22 23.13
C GLY A 87 7.65 2.77 22.72
N GLY A 88 6.69 2.15 22.03
CA GLY A 88 6.78 0.79 21.51
C GLY A 88 7.85 0.58 20.45
N SER A 89 7.93 -0.62 19.96
CA SER A 89 8.87 -0.98 18.91
C SER A 89 8.48 -0.31 17.59
N VAL A 90 9.47 0.24 16.90
CA VAL A 90 9.28 0.76 15.53
C VAL A 90 9.50 -0.38 14.54
N PHE A 91 8.55 -0.58 13.66
CA PHE A 91 8.66 -1.59 12.59
C PHE A 91 8.17 -1.03 11.25
N GLY A 92 8.62 -1.65 10.16
CA GLY A 92 8.21 -1.24 8.82
C GLY A 92 6.77 -1.64 8.54
N ARG A 93 5.96 -0.67 8.09
CA ARG A 93 4.60 -0.92 7.61
C ARG A 93 4.33 -0.09 6.37
N THR A 94 3.75 -0.71 5.37
CA THR A 94 3.16 -0.05 4.20
C THR A 94 1.88 -0.78 3.82
N GLU A 95 0.95 -0.07 3.24
CA GLU A 95 -0.29 -0.64 2.73
C GLU A 95 -0.31 -0.51 1.21
N ILE A 96 -0.72 -1.58 0.54
CA ILE A 96 -0.85 -1.59 -0.93
C ILE A 96 -2.25 -2.05 -1.25
N SER A 97 -3.00 -1.23 -1.96
CA SER A 97 -4.31 -1.60 -2.48
C SER A 97 -4.34 -1.49 -4.01
N ILE A 98 -5.12 -2.34 -4.64
CA ILE A 98 -5.49 -2.23 -6.04
C ILE A 98 -6.98 -1.99 -6.08
N GLY A 99 -7.41 -0.97 -6.78
CA GLY A 99 -8.82 -0.67 -6.85
C GLY A 99 -9.25 -0.15 -8.20
N LYS A 100 -10.55 -0.09 -8.34
CA LYS A 100 -11.21 0.42 -9.54
C LYS A 100 -12.30 1.41 -9.15
N TYR A 101 -12.27 2.57 -9.78
CA TYR A 101 -13.37 3.53 -9.69
C TYR A 101 -14.58 3.01 -10.43
N VAL A 102 -15.72 2.97 -9.75
CA VAL A 102 -17.00 2.57 -10.31
C VAL A 102 -17.96 3.74 -10.18
N ARG A 103 -18.58 4.11 -11.29
CA ARG A 103 -19.62 5.15 -11.26
C ARG A 103 -20.91 4.58 -10.66
N VAL A 104 -21.38 5.22 -9.59
CA VAL A 104 -22.69 4.95 -8.99
C VAL A 104 -23.58 6.14 -9.30
N GLY A 105 -24.50 5.98 -10.26
CA GLY A 105 -25.33 7.08 -10.73
C GLY A 105 -24.54 8.17 -11.49
N ASN A 106 -25.02 9.41 -11.43
CA ASN A 106 -24.46 10.50 -12.23
C ASN A 106 -23.35 11.30 -11.51
N GLN A 107 -23.06 11.06 -10.24
CA GLN A 107 -22.23 11.98 -9.45
C GLN A 107 -21.23 11.35 -8.47
N GLN A 108 -21.25 10.07 -8.21
CA GLN A 108 -20.37 9.48 -7.22
C GLN A 108 -19.53 8.36 -7.83
N GLN A 109 -18.22 8.42 -7.58
CA GLN A 109 -17.31 7.32 -7.90
C GLN A 109 -17.00 6.58 -6.60
N ASP A 110 -17.45 5.35 -6.49
CA ASP A 110 -17.00 4.45 -5.44
C ASP A 110 -15.68 3.79 -5.88
N PHE A 111 -14.84 3.45 -4.93
CA PHE A 111 -13.58 2.76 -5.19
C PHE A 111 -13.67 1.33 -4.65
N ASN A 112 -13.75 0.36 -5.55
CA ASN A 112 -13.75 -1.04 -5.17
C ASN A 112 -12.32 -1.53 -5.03
N ASN A 113 -11.99 -2.10 -3.87
CA ASN A 113 -10.69 -2.68 -3.59
C ASN A 113 -10.65 -4.17 -3.93
N PHE A 114 -9.53 -4.60 -4.47
CA PHE A 114 -9.25 -5.99 -4.84
C PHE A 114 -8.02 -6.50 -4.12
N CYS A 115 -7.94 -7.82 -3.92
CA CYS A 115 -6.74 -8.45 -3.38
C CYS A 115 -5.53 -8.19 -4.29
N PRO A 116 -4.49 -7.46 -3.84
CA PRO A 116 -3.36 -7.10 -4.70
C PRO A 116 -2.59 -8.31 -5.24
N THR A 117 -2.48 -9.37 -4.45
CA THR A 117 -1.71 -10.57 -4.81
C THR A 117 -2.35 -11.38 -5.95
N ASN A 118 -3.63 -11.13 -6.27
CA ASN A 118 -4.29 -11.72 -7.44
C ASN A 118 -3.91 -11.03 -8.76
N TYR A 119 -3.40 -9.80 -8.70
CA TYR A 119 -3.09 -8.95 -9.87
C TYR A 119 -1.60 -8.85 -10.16
N LEU A 120 -0.79 -9.65 -9.52
CA LEU A 120 0.65 -9.71 -9.77
C LEU A 120 0.94 -10.26 -11.16
N HIS A 121 1.95 -9.68 -11.81
CA HIS A 121 2.45 -10.21 -13.08
C HIS A 121 2.96 -11.65 -12.89
N PRO A 122 2.64 -12.60 -13.81
CA PRO A 122 3.00 -14.00 -13.62
C PRO A 122 4.47 -14.26 -13.30
N SER A 123 5.39 -13.45 -13.86
CA SER A 123 6.84 -13.62 -13.63
C SER A 123 7.29 -13.35 -12.18
N VAL A 124 6.48 -12.69 -11.37
CA VAL A 124 6.83 -12.33 -9.98
C VAL A 124 5.80 -12.84 -8.96
N LYS A 125 4.69 -13.41 -9.43
CA LYS A 125 3.56 -13.81 -8.59
C LYS A 125 3.99 -14.74 -7.47
N ASP A 126 4.60 -15.86 -7.81
CA ASP A 126 4.98 -16.89 -6.83
C ASP A 126 6.01 -16.35 -5.83
N SER A 127 6.99 -15.58 -6.32
CA SER A 127 7.99 -14.97 -5.45
C SER A 127 7.38 -13.99 -4.45
N ILE A 128 6.47 -13.12 -4.90
CA ILE A 128 5.83 -12.13 -4.01
C ILE A 128 4.86 -12.82 -3.05
N GLN A 129 4.06 -13.78 -3.50
CA GLN A 129 3.16 -14.54 -2.63
C GLN A 129 3.94 -15.30 -1.55
N ASN A 130 5.06 -15.91 -1.90
CA ASN A 130 5.95 -16.56 -0.93
C ASN A 130 6.52 -15.55 0.08
N SER A 131 6.91 -14.35 -0.38
CA SER A 131 7.39 -13.29 0.53
C SER A 131 6.29 -12.83 1.49
N VAL A 132 5.05 -12.68 1.04
CA VAL A 132 3.91 -12.35 1.91
C VAL A 132 3.70 -13.43 2.98
N ASN A 133 3.71 -14.71 2.60
CA ASN A 133 3.62 -15.81 3.56
C ASN A 133 4.76 -15.77 4.60
N GLN A 134 5.99 -15.49 4.16
CA GLN A 134 7.13 -15.36 5.07
C GLN A 134 6.99 -14.17 6.03
N ILE A 135 6.46 -13.05 5.57
CA ILE A 135 6.19 -11.88 6.42
C ILE A 135 5.13 -12.21 7.46
N MET A 136 4.02 -12.87 7.08
CA MET A 136 2.97 -13.30 8.01
C MET A 136 3.55 -14.24 9.08
N ALA A 137 4.26 -15.28 8.69
CA ALA A 137 4.89 -16.22 9.61
C ALA A 137 5.93 -15.55 10.54
N SER A 138 6.70 -14.59 10.02
CA SER A 138 7.66 -13.81 10.82
C SER A 138 6.95 -12.93 11.85
N TYR A 139 5.83 -12.31 11.49
CA TYR A 139 5.03 -11.51 12.40
C TYR A 139 4.40 -12.38 13.50
N GLU A 140 3.85 -13.54 13.16
CA GLU A 140 3.32 -14.52 14.13
C GLU A 140 4.39 -14.98 15.12
N SER A 141 5.58 -15.29 14.61
CA SER A 141 6.71 -15.66 15.46
C SER A 141 7.11 -14.52 16.40
N TRP A 142 7.15 -13.30 15.90
CA TRP A 142 7.49 -12.12 16.70
C TRP A 142 6.42 -11.80 17.76
N SER A 143 5.14 -11.88 17.38
CA SER A 143 4.01 -11.61 18.29
C SER A 143 3.78 -12.73 19.31
N GLY A 144 4.36 -13.91 19.11
CA GLY A 144 4.11 -15.11 19.91
C GLY A 144 2.70 -15.71 19.71
N ASN A 145 2.00 -15.29 18.66
CA ASN A 145 0.66 -15.78 18.32
C ASN A 145 0.68 -16.46 16.95
N SER A 146 0.81 -17.78 16.92
CA SER A 146 0.86 -18.60 15.70
C SER A 146 -0.48 -18.71 14.96
N ASN A 147 -1.54 -18.11 15.46
CA ASN A 147 -2.85 -18.06 14.83
C ASN A 147 -3.32 -16.62 14.63
N PHE A 148 -2.38 -15.68 14.50
CA PHE A 148 -2.71 -14.29 14.25
C PHE A 148 -3.37 -14.12 12.87
N TYR A 149 -2.85 -14.84 11.89
CA TYR A 149 -3.45 -14.96 10.57
C TYR A 149 -4.15 -16.31 10.44
N ASP A 150 -5.33 -16.34 9.82
CA ASP A 150 -6.04 -17.57 9.47
C ASP A 150 -5.87 -17.81 7.95
N GLU A 151 -4.68 -18.31 7.59
CA GLU A 151 -4.31 -18.53 6.19
C GLU A 151 -5.27 -19.48 5.48
N SER A 152 -5.89 -20.40 6.22
CA SER A 152 -6.85 -21.37 5.66
C SER A 152 -8.11 -20.69 5.11
N ASN A 153 -8.45 -19.52 5.62
CA ASN A 153 -9.59 -18.70 5.19
C ASN A 153 -9.22 -17.59 4.20
N MET A 154 -7.94 -17.40 3.89
CA MET A 154 -7.50 -16.43 2.89
C MET A 154 -7.79 -16.90 1.47
N VAL A 155 -8.20 -15.98 0.61
CA VAL A 155 -8.40 -16.23 -0.83
C VAL A 155 -7.08 -16.18 -1.61
N ALA A 156 -6.08 -15.51 -1.05
CA ALA A 156 -4.70 -15.46 -1.51
C ALA A 156 -3.82 -14.97 -0.35
N PRO A 157 -2.49 -15.19 -0.37
CA PRO A 157 -1.60 -14.70 0.67
C PRO A 157 -1.80 -13.22 0.99
N GLY A 158 -2.11 -12.92 2.26
CA GLY A 158 -2.39 -11.57 2.75
C GLY A 158 -3.79 -11.03 2.44
N CYS A 159 -4.68 -11.82 1.86
CA CYS A 159 -6.02 -11.37 1.49
C CYS A 159 -7.14 -12.24 2.06
N TRP A 160 -7.97 -11.66 2.92
CA TRP A 160 -9.20 -12.30 3.42
C TRP A 160 -10.30 -12.38 2.37
N TYR A 161 -10.32 -11.43 1.42
CA TYR A 161 -11.35 -11.27 0.40
C TYR A 161 -10.73 -11.04 -0.97
N SER A 162 -11.41 -11.51 -2.02
CA SER A 162 -11.00 -11.25 -3.40
C SER A 162 -11.31 -9.82 -3.82
N GLU A 163 -12.41 -9.26 -3.28
CA GLU A 163 -12.91 -7.95 -3.61
C GLU A 163 -13.72 -7.37 -2.46
N ILE A 164 -13.59 -6.08 -2.23
CA ILE A 164 -14.38 -5.32 -1.27
C ILE A 164 -15.04 -4.16 -2.01
N TYR A 165 -16.38 -4.14 -1.97
CA TYR A 165 -17.17 -3.05 -2.51
C TYR A 165 -17.53 -2.06 -1.42
N GLU A 166 -17.38 -0.79 -1.73
CA GLU A 166 -17.98 0.29 -0.97
C GLU A 166 -19.12 0.90 -1.76
N SER A 167 -20.32 0.81 -1.25
CA SER A 167 -21.50 1.42 -1.86
C SER A 167 -22.41 1.98 -0.77
N ASN A 168 -22.74 3.26 -0.88
CA ASN A 168 -23.62 3.96 0.07
C ASN A 168 -23.17 3.85 1.53
N GLY A 169 -21.86 3.92 1.79
CA GLY A 169 -21.28 3.79 3.11
C GLY A 169 -21.36 2.37 3.71
N LYS A 170 -21.65 1.36 2.90
CA LYS A 170 -21.63 -0.05 3.31
C LYS A 170 -20.52 -0.78 2.58
N THR A 171 -19.67 -1.45 3.37
CA THR A 171 -18.64 -2.34 2.87
C THR A 171 -19.20 -3.74 2.69
N THR A 172 -19.05 -4.30 1.51
CA THR A 172 -19.52 -5.67 1.19
C THR A 172 -18.32 -6.48 0.68
N PRO A 173 -17.77 -7.41 1.49
CA PRO A 173 -16.68 -8.27 1.07
C PRO A 173 -17.18 -9.44 0.21
N LYS A 174 -16.37 -9.84 -0.76
CA LYS A 174 -16.50 -11.09 -1.52
C LYS A 174 -15.30 -11.99 -1.28
N LYS A 175 -15.57 -13.25 -1.05
CA LYS A 175 -14.55 -14.31 -1.07
C LYS A 175 -14.24 -14.79 -2.48
#